data_973eb7593ff7d2ca179d04f8c02ea383
#
_entry.id   973eb7593ff7d2ca179d04f8c02ea383
#
_cell.length_a   1.000
_cell.length_b   1.000
_cell.length_c   1.000
_cell.angle_alpha   90.00
_cell.angle_beta   90.00
_cell.angle_gamma   90.00
#
_symmetry.space_group_name_H-M   'P 1'
#
loop_
_entity.id
_entity.type
_entity.pdbx_description
1 polymer ?
#
loop_
_entity_poly.entity_id
_entity_poly.type
_entity_poly.pdbx_seq_one_letter_code
_entity_poly.pdbx_strand_id
1 'polypeptide(L)'
;MNSKATAARHSIPKVLPNLARHPGLAGVDFTCRPTRRKPVTVALGLLERGALRLHRLDEHIGFDSFAAWLQTPGPWVGAFDLPFGLPRELVQTLGWPTQWLPLMQHYAALSREDIRATFAAFCNARPVGGKFAHRACDGPAGSSPSMKWVNPPVAYMLHAGVPLLIEAGVHLPGLHDGDPQRVALEGYPGMLARELLGARSYKSDDKARQTPERLIARKDLIDALEQGRTRLGIRLRLSHAQRDDLVADASGDRLDAVLCMLQAAWASTQSGHGLPAQTDALEGWIVSAPAAM
;
A
#
# COMPACT_ATOMS: atom_id res chain seq x y z
N MET A 1 -35.78 35.76 -17.00
CA MET A 1 -34.45 35.56 -16.44
C MET A 1 -34.25 34.08 -16.25
N ASN A 2 -33.61 33.42 -17.23
CA ASN A 2 -33.40 31.96 -17.23
C ASN A 2 -32.03 31.63 -16.63
N SER A 3 -32.01 31.04 -15.45
CA SER A 3 -30.81 30.48 -14.84
C SER A 3 -30.59 29.08 -15.41
N LYS A 4 -29.57 28.89 -16.23
CA LYS A 4 -29.10 27.59 -16.70
C LYS A 4 -28.17 27.00 -15.62
N ALA A 5 -28.66 26.03 -14.87
CA ALA A 5 -27.81 25.18 -14.02
C ALA A 5 -27.00 24.24 -14.91
N THR A 6 -25.69 24.43 -14.95
CA THR A 6 -24.74 23.56 -15.65
C THR A 6 -24.47 22.35 -14.78
N ALA A 7 -25.09 21.23 -15.09
CA ALA A 7 -24.81 19.96 -14.45
C ALA A 7 -23.40 19.48 -14.85
N ALA A 8 -22.50 19.42 -13.89
CA ALA A 8 -21.19 18.80 -14.06
C ALA A 8 -21.38 17.29 -14.31
N ARG A 9 -21.11 16.84 -15.52
CA ARG A 9 -21.09 15.42 -15.88
C ARG A 9 -19.86 14.78 -15.20
N HIS A 10 -20.11 14.02 -14.14
CA HIS A 10 -19.12 13.09 -13.59
C HIS A 10 -18.87 12.03 -14.67
N SER A 11 -17.68 12.04 -15.24
CA SER A 11 -17.26 11.00 -16.17
C SER A 11 -17.05 9.69 -15.39
N ILE A 12 -17.93 8.72 -15.63
CA ILE A 12 -17.76 7.33 -15.17
C ILE A 12 -16.40 6.85 -15.71
N PRO A 13 -15.51 6.29 -14.87
CA PRO A 13 -14.23 5.79 -15.33
C PRO A 13 -14.47 4.71 -16.41
N LYS A 14 -13.84 4.88 -17.57
CA LYS A 14 -13.92 3.89 -18.66
C LYS A 14 -13.35 2.57 -18.15
N VAL A 15 -14.21 1.56 -18.07
CA VAL A 15 -13.82 0.16 -17.80
C VAL A 15 -12.80 -0.25 -18.88
N LEU A 16 -11.66 -0.76 -18.45
CA LEU A 16 -10.60 -1.23 -19.34
C LEU A 16 -11.13 -2.38 -20.24
N PRO A 17 -10.98 -2.34 -21.57
CA PRO A 17 -11.70 -3.22 -22.51
C PRO A 17 -11.21 -4.68 -22.59
N ASN A 18 -10.42 -5.19 -21.62
CA ASN A 18 -9.92 -6.57 -21.66
C ASN A 18 -9.96 -7.33 -20.31
N LEU A 19 -10.85 -6.93 -19.39
CA LEU A 19 -11.00 -7.54 -18.06
C LEU A 19 -11.56 -9.00 -18.06
N ALA A 20 -11.91 -9.55 -19.22
CA ALA A 20 -12.58 -10.87 -19.28
C ALA A 20 -11.65 -12.10 -19.01
N ARG A 21 -10.34 -11.93 -18.89
CA ARG A 21 -9.40 -13.05 -18.70
C ARG A 21 -8.43 -12.93 -17.52
N HIS A 22 -8.17 -11.71 -17.01
CA HIS A 22 -7.28 -11.48 -15.85
C HIS A 22 -7.83 -10.36 -14.99
N PRO A 23 -7.71 -10.44 -13.65
CA PRO A 23 -8.10 -9.33 -12.78
C PRO A 23 -7.27 -8.08 -13.08
N GLY A 24 -7.87 -6.91 -12.95
CA GLY A 24 -7.15 -5.65 -12.91
C GLY A 24 -6.15 -5.66 -11.76
N LEU A 25 -5.00 -5.03 -11.95
CA LEU A 25 -3.97 -4.94 -10.90
C LEU A 25 -3.85 -3.50 -10.43
N ALA A 26 -3.79 -3.33 -9.12
CA ALA A 26 -3.62 -2.03 -8.51
C ALA A 26 -2.44 -2.03 -7.54
N GLY A 27 -1.73 -0.92 -7.47
CA GLY A 27 -0.76 -0.65 -6.42
C GLY A 27 -1.04 0.73 -5.84
N VAL A 28 -1.05 0.85 -4.53
CA VAL A 28 -1.46 2.07 -3.83
C VAL A 28 -0.34 2.55 -2.93
N ASP A 29 0.19 3.74 -3.22
CA ASP A 29 0.97 4.51 -2.26
C ASP A 29 0.01 5.34 -1.43
N PHE A 30 -0.11 5.00 -0.14
CA PHE A 30 -1.11 5.56 0.74
C PHE A 30 -0.54 6.62 1.67
N THR A 31 -1.31 7.68 1.89
CA THR A 31 -1.02 8.70 2.90
C THR A 31 -2.20 8.91 3.84
N CYS A 32 -1.93 9.07 5.13
CA CYS A 32 -2.97 9.32 6.14
C CYS A 32 -3.55 10.74 6.14
N ARG A 33 -3.10 11.62 5.23
CA ARG A 33 -3.58 12.99 5.01
C ARG A 33 -3.40 13.37 3.55
N PRO A 34 -4.25 12.90 2.64
CA PRO A 34 -4.13 13.22 1.23
C PRO A 34 -4.34 14.71 0.99
N THR A 35 -3.50 15.26 0.15
CA THR A 35 -3.53 16.67 -0.30
C THR A 35 -3.10 16.71 -1.76
N ARG A 36 -3.28 17.86 -2.42
CA ARG A 36 -2.76 18.06 -3.79
C ARG A 36 -1.23 17.83 -3.88
N ARG A 37 -0.49 18.10 -2.81
CA ARG A 37 0.97 17.93 -2.78
C ARG A 37 1.39 16.49 -2.44
N LYS A 38 0.59 15.78 -1.69
CA LYS A 38 0.83 14.38 -1.26
C LYS A 38 -0.50 13.63 -1.41
N PRO A 39 -0.88 13.24 -2.62
CA PRO A 39 -2.11 12.48 -2.87
C PRO A 39 -1.96 11.03 -2.43
N VAL A 40 -3.05 10.29 -2.36
CA VAL A 40 -2.99 8.83 -2.49
C VAL A 40 -2.80 8.52 -3.96
N THR A 41 -1.73 7.82 -4.29
CA THR A 41 -1.38 7.49 -5.68
C THR A 41 -1.73 6.03 -5.99
N VAL A 42 -2.46 5.81 -7.07
CA VAL A 42 -2.89 4.48 -7.53
C VAL A 42 -2.31 4.18 -8.90
N ALA A 43 -1.46 3.15 -8.97
CA ALA A 43 -0.99 2.59 -10.23
C ALA A 43 -1.96 1.49 -10.68
N LEU A 44 -2.42 1.53 -11.93
CA LEU A 44 -3.34 0.56 -12.52
C LEU A 44 -2.71 -0.12 -13.73
N GLY A 45 -2.83 -1.44 -13.80
CA GLY A 45 -2.24 -2.23 -14.87
C GLY A 45 -2.85 -3.60 -15.03
N LEU A 46 -2.26 -4.37 -15.94
CA LEU A 46 -2.64 -5.74 -16.23
C LEU A 46 -1.39 -6.60 -16.41
N LEU A 47 -1.49 -7.87 -16.03
CA LEU A 47 -0.47 -8.88 -16.35
C LEU A 47 -0.76 -9.44 -17.75
N GLU A 48 0.08 -9.09 -18.71
CA GLU A 48 -0.06 -9.48 -20.11
C GLU A 48 1.18 -10.25 -20.57
N ARG A 49 1.00 -11.51 -21.01
CA ARG A 49 2.08 -12.36 -21.53
C ARG A 49 3.30 -12.43 -20.60
N GLY A 50 3.05 -12.55 -19.29
CA GLY A 50 4.11 -12.66 -18.28
C GLY A 50 4.81 -11.34 -17.91
N ALA A 51 4.29 -10.19 -18.36
CA ALA A 51 4.79 -8.89 -17.99
C ALA A 51 3.65 -8.00 -17.47
N LEU A 52 3.95 -7.21 -16.43
CA LEU A 52 3.05 -6.23 -15.86
C LEU A 52 3.11 -4.95 -16.71
N ARG A 53 2.01 -4.58 -17.33
CA ARG A 53 1.89 -3.34 -18.07
C ARG A 53 1.23 -2.28 -17.22
N LEU A 54 1.90 -1.14 -17.01
CA LEU A 54 1.30 0.05 -16.44
C LEU A 54 0.36 0.68 -17.47
N HIS A 55 -0.92 0.89 -17.09
CA HIS A 55 -1.90 1.57 -17.93
C HIS A 55 -2.03 3.04 -17.57
N ARG A 56 -2.18 3.35 -16.28
CA ARG A 56 -2.31 4.73 -15.80
C ARG A 56 -1.92 4.86 -14.33
N LEU A 57 -1.72 6.11 -13.93
CA LEU A 57 -1.55 6.53 -12.55
C LEU A 57 -2.69 7.50 -12.23
N ASP A 58 -3.41 7.24 -11.14
CA ASP A 58 -4.47 8.10 -10.63
C ASP A 58 -4.02 8.72 -9.31
N GLU A 59 -4.33 10.01 -9.09
CA GLU A 59 -3.99 10.73 -7.86
C GLU A 59 -5.26 11.21 -7.16
N HIS A 60 -5.43 10.81 -5.91
CA HIS A 60 -6.58 11.16 -5.08
C HIS A 60 -6.16 12.16 -4.01
N ILE A 61 -6.61 13.39 -4.14
CA ILE A 61 -6.27 14.52 -3.23
C ILE A 61 -7.11 14.55 -1.95
N GLY A 62 -8.05 13.60 -1.81
CA GLY A 62 -8.93 13.44 -0.66
C GLY A 62 -9.44 12.00 -0.55
N PHE A 63 -9.91 11.63 0.64
CA PHE A 63 -10.41 10.27 0.88
C PHE A 63 -11.70 9.98 0.13
N ASP A 64 -12.58 10.95 -0.13
CA ASP A 64 -13.83 10.73 -0.86
C ASP A 64 -13.59 10.18 -2.27
N SER A 65 -12.63 10.76 -3.00
CA SER A 65 -12.27 10.29 -4.33
C SER A 65 -11.58 8.92 -4.31
N PHE A 66 -10.79 8.63 -3.27
CA PHE A 66 -10.16 7.33 -3.08
C PHE A 66 -11.20 6.26 -2.68
N ALA A 67 -12.12 6.57 -1.76
CA ALA A 67 -13.22 5.69 -1.38
C ALA A 67 -14.12 5.35 -2.58
N ALA A 68 -14.41 6.34 -3.44
CA ALA A 68 -15.15 6.10 -4.68
C ALA A 68 -14.39 5.17 -5.64
N TRP A 69 -13.05 5.28 -5.71
CA TRP A 69 -12.23 4.35 -6.49
C TRP A 69 -12.26 2.92 -5.91
N LEU A 70 -12.18 2.75 -4.59
CA LEU A 70 -12.28 1.44 -3.93
C LEU A 70 -13.60 0.70 -4.24
N GLN A 71 -14.67 1.44 -4.53
CA GLN A 71 -15.98 0.88 -4.91
C GLN A 71 -16.08 0.54 -6.40
N THR A 72 -15.02 0.77 -7.19
CA THR A 72 -15.00 0.38 -8.61
C THR A 72 -15.22 -1.14 -8.73
N PRO A 73 -16.12 -1.59 -9.62
CA PRO A 73 -16.40 -3.01 -9.79
C PRO A 73 -15.14 -3.82 -10.13
N GLY A 74 -15.06 -5.04 -9.55
CA GLY A 74 -13.99 -6.00 -9.87
C GLY A 74 -14.19 -6.68 -11.24
N PRO A 75 -13.32 -7.66 -11.58
CA PRO A 75 -12.29 -8.21 -10.69
C PRO A 75 -11.02 -7.37 -10.66
N TRP A 76 -10.48 -7.13 -9.45
CA TRP A 76 -9.16 -6.55 -9.28
C TRP A 76 -8.45 -7.09 -8.02
N VAL A 77 -7.11 -7.11 -8.07
CA VAL A 77 -6.23 -7.39 -6.93
C VAL A 77 -5.33 -6.17 -6.73
N GLY A 78 -5.32 -5.63 -5.53
CA GLY A 78 -4.51 -4.45 -5.17
C GLY A 78 -3.57 -4.73 -4.01
N ALA A 79 -2.36 -4.15 -4.06
CA ALA A 79 -1.46 -4.09 -2.91
C ALA A 79 -1.33 -2.63 -2.44
N PHE A 80 -1.46 -2.42 -1.13
CA PHE A 80 -1.60 -1.11 -0.50
C PHE A 80 -0.43 -0.87 0.46
N ASP A 81 0.32 0.21 0.29
CA ASP A 81 1.39 0.61 1.21
C ASP A 81 0.82 1.21 2.49
N LEU A 82 0.18 0.36 3.26
CA LEU A 82 -0.28 0.63 4.62
C LEU A 82 -0.44 -0.69 5.37
N PRO A 83 -0.22 -0.72 6.70
CA PRO A 83 -0.41 -1.94 7.46
C PRO A 83 -1.90 -2.28 7.60
N PHE A 84 -2.19 -3.58 7.65
CA PHE A 84 -3.57 -4.09 7.83
C PHE A 84 -3.84 -4.59 9.25
N GLY A 85 -2.83 -4.62 10.12
CA GLY A 85 -3.00 -5.06 11.49
C GLY A 85 -1.97 -4.48 12.45
N LEU A 86 -2.20 -4.72 13.74
CA LEU A 86 -1.33 -4.30 14.83
C LEU A 86 -0.60 -5.51 15.43
N PRO A 87 0.59 -5.29 16.04
CA PRO A 87 1.30 -6.38 16.71
C PRO A 87 0.45 -7.03 17.80
N ARG A 88 0.34 -8.34 17.80
CA ARG A 88 -0.43 -9.12 18.80
C ARG A 88 0.01 -8.80 20.23
N GLU A 89 1.30 -8.67 20.45
CA GLU A 89 1.88 -8.30 21.75
C GLU A 89 1.30 -6.93 22.24
N LEU A 90 1.24 -5.93 21.37
CA LEU A 90 0.65 -4.63 21.70
C LEU A 90 -0.82 -4.77 22.09
N VAL A 91 -1.60 -5.46 21.25
CA VAL A 91 -3.05 -5.64 21.44
C VAL A 91 -3.36 -6.34 22.75
N GLN A 92 -2.64 -7.41 23.06
CA GLN A 92 -2.79 -8.15 24.31
C GLN A 92 -2.38 -7.34 25.54
N THR A 93 -1.27 -6.61 25.46
CA THR A 93 -0.79 -5.77 26.57
C THR A 93 -1.76 -4.63 26.89
N LEU A 94 -2.43 -4.07 25.88
CA LEU A 94 -3.41 -3.01 26.04
C LEU A 94 -4.81 -3.53 26.42
N GLY A 95 -5.02 -4.85 26.43
CA GLY A 95 -6.34 -5.44 26.68
C GLY A 95 -7.38 -5.10 25.58
N TRP A 96 -6.91 -4.83 24.35
CA TRP A 96 -7.78 -4.51 23.23
C TRP A 96 -8.41 -5.76 22.60
N PRO A 97 -9.47 -5.63 21.78
CA PRO A 97 -10.11 -6.78 21.13
C PRO A 97 -9.11 -7.63 20.34
N THR A 98 -9.17 -8.95 20.49
CA THR A 98 -8.26 -9.92 19.85
C THR A 98 -8.82 -10.54 18.56
N GLN A 99 -9.95 -10.03 18.07
CA GLN A 99 -10.49 -10.32 16.76
C GLN A 99 -10.27 -9.10 15.86
N TRP A 100 -9.90 -9.34 14.60
CA TRP A 100 -9.45 -8.27 13.70
C TRP A 100 -10.48 -7.16 13.48
N LEU A 101 -11.71 -7.48 13.11
CA LEU A 101 -12.73 -6.46 12.85
C LEU A 101 -13.11 -5.65 14.10
N PRO A 102 -13.39 -6.26 15.27
CA PRO A 102 -13.57 -5.51 16.52
C PRO A 102 -12.35 -4.65 16.89
N LEU A 103 -11.13 -5.15 16.66
CA LEU A 103 -9.91 -4.37 16.89
C LEU A 103 -9.85 -3.14 15.99
N MET A 104 -10.11 -3.30 14.69
CA MET A 104 -10.08 -2.19 13.74
C MET A 104 -11.18 -1.16 14.03
N GLN A 105 -12.35 -1.58 14.46
CA GLN A 105 -13.45 -0.69 14.90
C GLN A 105 -13.05 0.08 16.16
N HIS A 106 -12.47 -0.60 17.15
CA HIS A 106 -11.94 0.05 18.36
C HIS A 106 -10.86 1.07 18.00
N TYR A 107 -9.89 0.67 17.17
CA TYR A 107 -8.78 1.54 16.77
C TYR A 107 -9.23 2.76 15.96
N ALA A 108 -10.19 2.59 15.06
CA ALA A 108 -10.77 3.68 14.28
C ALA A 108 -11.53 4.72 15.14
N ALA A 109 -12.06 4.31 16.28
CA ALA A 109 -12.76 5.20 17.22
C ALA A 109 -11.82 6.07 18.07
N LEU A 110 -10.52 5.73 18.13
CA LEU A 110 -9.53 6.51 18.87
C LEU A 110 -9.17 7.80 18.12
N SER A 111 -8.89 8.86 18.88
CA SER A 111 -8.25 10.03 18.30
C SER A 111 -6.75 9.76 18.02
N ARG A 112 -6.14 10.56 17.14
CA ARG A 112 -4.68 10.48 16.94
C ARG A 112 -3.88 10.81 18.19
N GLU A 113 -4.43 11.63 19.08
CA GLU A 113 -3.86 11.98 20.37
C GLU A 113 -3.87 10.76 21.30
N ASP A 114 -5.00 10.06 21.40
CA ASP A 114 -5.13 8.83 22.19
C ASP A 114 -4.19 7.74 21.69
N ILE A 115 -4.11 7.53 20.37
CA ILE A 115 -3.18 6.57 19.76
C ILE A 115 -1.74 6.92 20.17
N ARG A 116 -1.35 8.18 20.04
CA ARG A 116 -0.01 8.63 20.40
C ARG A 116 0.28 8.43 21.88
N ALA A 117 -0.63 8.84 22.75
CA ALA A 117 -0.48 8.71 24.19
C ALA A 117 -0.34 7.25 24.63
N THR A 118 -1.24 6.39 24.13
CA THR A 118 -1.26 4.96 24.43
C THR A 118 0.02 4.26 23.94
N PHE A 119 0.42 4.51 22.68
CA PHE A 119 1.62 3.89 22.14
C PHE A 119 2.90 4.41 22.77
N ALA A 120 2.94 5.70 23.15
CA ALA A 120 4.06 6.25 23.89
C ALA A 120 4.17 5.64 25.29
N ALA A 121 3.05 5.47 26.00
CA ALA A 121 3.03 4.79 27.31
C ALA A 121 3.52 3.34 27.20
N PHE A 122 3.03 2.58 26.19
CA PHE A 122 3.50 1.23 25.90
C PHE A 122 5.02 1.20 25.67
N CYS A 123 5.54 2.10 24.82
CA CYS A 123 6.98 2.14 24.52
C CYS A 123 7.82 2.54 25.74
N ASN A 124 7.31 3.44 26.60
CA ASN A 124 8.02 3.89 27.81
C ASN A 124 8.10 2.80 28.90
N ALA A 125 7.16 1.86 28.92
CA ALA A 125 7.18 0.71 29.81
C ALA A 125 8.16 -0.40 29.38
N ARG A 126 8.83 -0.25 28.22
CA ARG A 126 9.71 -1.27 27.62
C ARG A 126 11.19 -0.86 27.67
N PRO A 127 12.12 -1.82 27.68
CA PRO A 127 13.55 -1.52 27.71
C PRO A 127 14.02 -0.79 26.45
N VAL A 128 15.10 -0.04 26.58
CA VAL A 128 15.77 0.62 25.47
C VAL A 128 16.23 -0.43 24.45
N GLY A 129 15.93 -0.20 23.17
CA GLY A 129 16.23 -1.16 22.08
C GLY A 129 15.06 -2.07 21.69
N GLY A 130 14.06 -2.24 22.59
CA GLY A 130 12.87 -3.06 22.36
C GLY A 130 11.55 -2.29 22.51
N LYS A 131 11.55 -0.98 22.29
CA LYS A 131 10.38 -0.13 22.57
C LYS A 131 9.14 -0.47 21.73
N PHE A 132 9.32 -0.74 20.46
CA PHE A 132 8.21 -1.07 19.56
C PHE A 132 7.96 -2.58 19.53
N ALA A 133 6.71 -3.00 19.62
CA ALA A 133 6.31 -4.35 19.26
C ALA A 133 6.29 -4.47 17.72
N HIS A 134 6.62 -5.67 17.22
CA HIS A 134 6.66 -5.99 15.80
C HIS A 134 5.66 -7.09 15.48
N ARG A 135 5.09 -7.04 14.30
CA ARG A 135 4.35 -8.15 13.71
C ARG A 135 5.33 -9.19 13.16
N ALA A 136 4.87 -10.41 12.99
CA ALA A 136 5.67 -11.49 12.43
C ALA A 136 6.27 -11.14 11.04
N CYS A 137 5.55 -10.36 10.23
CA CYS A 137 6.00 -9.95 8.90
C CYS A 137 6.98 -8.76 8.88
N ASP A 138 7.04 -7.93 9.94
CA ASP A 138 7.81 -6.69 9.92
C ASP A 138 9.32 -6.94 9.77
N GLY A 139 9.87 -7.92 10.48
CA GLY A 139 11.28 -8.32 10.38
C GLY A 139 11.65 -8.83 8.98
N PRO A 140 11.00 -9.89 8.49
CA PRO A 140 11.25 -10.43 7.15
C PRO A 140 11.09 -9.41 6.01
N ALA A 141 10.10 -8.51 6.10
CA ALA A 141 9.92 -7.43 5.15
C ALA A 141 10.91 -6.27 5.36
N GLY A 142 11.54 -6.17 6.53
CA GLY A 142 12.33 -5.02 6.95
C GLY A 142 11.50 -3.74 7.01
N SER A 143 10.23 -3.86 7.38
CA SER A 143 9.31 -2.73 7.51
C SER A 143 9.44 -2.05 8.87
N SER A 144 8.90 -0.83 8.98
CA SER A 144 8.66 -0.22 10.29
C SER A 144 7.51 -0.93 10.99
N PRO A 145 7.53 -1.04 12.35
CA PRO A 145 6.41 -1.60 13.10
C PRO A 145 5.12 -0.83 12.81
N SER A 146 3.99 -1.53 12.66
CA SER A 146 2.70 -0.93 12.34
C SER A 146 2.17 0.03 13.43
N MET A 147 2.66 -0.10 14.66
CA MET A 147 2.36 0.81 15.78
C MET A 147 3.18 2.11 15.78
N LYS A 148 4.13 2.29 14.87
CA LYS A 148 4.99 3.48 14.83
C LYS A 148 4.20 4.71 14.36
N TRP A 149 4.15 5.77 15.19
CA TRP A 149 3.39 7.00 14.90
C TRP A 149 4.23 8.18 14.41
N VAL A 150 5.56 8.01 14.29
CA VAL A 150 6.54 9.03 13.84
C VAL A 150 7.46 8.45 12.77
N ASN A 151 7.71 9.18 11.74
CA ASN A 151 8.67 9.01 10.64
C ASN A 151 9.08 7.55 10.29
N PRO A 152 8.30 6.83 9.54
CA PRO A 152 7.00 7.16 8.95
C PRO A 152 5.85 6.97 9.97
N PRO A 153 4.73 7.70 9.83
CA PRO A 153 3.60 7.61 10.75
C PRO A 153 2.66 6.44 10.41
N VAL A 154 3.19 5.23 10.39
CA VAL A 154 2.55 4.00 9.92
C VAL A 154 1.24 3.69 10.67
N ALA A 155 1.24 3.95 12.00
CA ALA A 155 0.05 3.81 12.84
C ALA A 155 -1.13 4.66 12.34
N TYR A 156 -0.85 5.90 11.90
CA TYR A 156 -1.90 6.76 11.36
C TYR A 156 -2.31 6.39 9.92
N MET A 157 -1.45 5.67 9.19
CA MET A 157 -1.83 5.10 7.89
C MET A 157 -2.84 3.96 8.09
N LEU A 158 -2.60 3.05 9.03
CA LEU A 158 -3.57 2.03 9.43
C LEU A 158 -4.89 2.65 9.90
N HIS A 159 -4.81 3.63 10.83
CA HIS A 159 -5.97 4.32 11.40
C HIS A 159 -6.87 4.98 10.32
N ALA A 160 -6.27 5.57 9.29
CA ALA A 160 -7.02 6.25 8.23
C ALA A 160 -7.44 5.32 7.10
N GLY A 161 -6.63 4.31 6.76
CA GLY A 161 -6.80 3.52 5.55
C GLY A 161 -7.69 2.29 5.73
N VAL A 162 -7.52 1.54 6.82
CA VAL A 162 -8.29 0.30 7.03
C VAL A 162 -9.79 0.54 7.12
N PRO A 163 -10.30 1.58 7.79
CA PRO A 163 -11.74 1.89 7.75
C PRO A 163 -12.30 2.08 6.35
N LEU A 164 -11.54 2.71 5.43
CA LEU A 164 -11.95 2.89 4.04
C LEU A 164 -12.07 1.56 3.30
N LEU A 165 -11.17 0.60 3.57
CA LEU A 165 -11.23 -0.75 2.99
C LEU A 165 -12.44 -1.53 3.51
N ILE A 166 -12.72 -1.45 4.81
CA ILE A 166 -13.90 -2.09 5.44
C ILE A 166 -15.19 -1.49 4.87
N GLU A 167 -15.31 -0.17 4.82
CA GLU A 167 -16.49 0.52 4.31
C GLU A 167 -16.74 0.24 2.83
N ALA A 168 -15.68 0.13 2.03
CA ALA A 168 -15.79 -0.27 0.63
C ALA A 168 -16.17 -1.74 0.45
N GLY A 169 -16.13 -2.57 1.50
CA GLY A 169 -16.45 -3.99 1.45
C GLY A 169 -15.49 -4.82 0.63
N VAL A 170 -14.21 -4.44 0.57
CA VAL A 170 -13.19 -5.23 -0.14
C VAL A 170 -12.78 -6.45 0.69
N HIS A 171 -12.38 -7.53 0.02
CA HIS A 171 -11.89 -8.74 0.68
C HIS A 171 -10.41 -8.57 1.08
N LEU A 172 -10.11 -8.81 2.35
CA LEU A 172 -8.75 -8.81 2.90
C LEU A 172 -8.41 -10.26 3.31
N PRO A 173 -7.70 -11.02 2.48
CA PRO A 173 -7.45 -12.44 2.72
C PRO A 173 -6.83 -12.72 4.09
N GLY A 174 -7.46 -13.63 4.85
CA GLY A 174 -7.04 -14.01 6.20
C GLY A 174 -7.39 -13.03 7.33
N LEU A 175 -8.00 -11.87 7.01
CA LEU A 175 -8.38 -10.83 7.99
C LEU A 175 -9.88 -10.51 7.99
N HIS A 176 -10.45 -10.26 6.81
CA HIS A 176 -11.83 -9.80 6.67
C HIS A 176 -12.46 -10.29 5.38
N ASP A 177 -13.61 -10.95 5.51
CA ASP A 177 -14.39 -11.37 4.35
C ASP A 177 -15.14 -10.18 3.76
N GLY A 178 -14.95 -9.97 2.46
CA GLY A 178 -15.59 -8.94 1.66
C GLY A 178 -15.89 -9.48 0.25
N ASP A 179 -16.04 -8.58 -0.70
CA ASP A 179 -16.28 -8.93 -2.10
C ASP A 179 -15.05 -9.65 -2.70
N PRO A 180 -15.13 -10.94 -3.01
CA PRO A 180 -13.99 -11.72 -3.52
C PRO A 180 -13.51 -11.27 -4.92
N GLN A 181 -14.29 -10.42 -5.60
CA GLN A 181 -13.89 -9.78 -6.85
C GLN A 181 -13.01 -8.54 -6.63
N ARG A 182 -12.87 -8.07 -5.39
CA ARG A 182 -12.10 -6.88 -5.02
C ARG A 182 -11.19 -7.21 -3.85
N VAL A 183 -9.96 -7.61 -4.15
CA VAL A 183 -9.00 -8.12 -3.16
C VAL A 183 -7.97 -7.05 -2.83
N ALA A 184 -7.84 -6.72 -1.54
CA ALA A 184 -6.79 -5.86 -1.02
C ALA A 184 -5.76 -6.68 -0.22
N LEU A 185 -4.49 -6.44 -0.50
CA LEU A 185 -3.33 -7.06 0.15
C LEU A 185 -2.46 -5.95 0.75
N GLU A 186 -1.82 -6.22 1.88
CA GLU A 186 -0.84 -5.30 2.43
C GLU A 186 0.43 -5.33 1.57
N GLY A 187 0.77 -4.20 0.95
CA GLY A 187 2.00 -3.99 0.19
C GLY A 187 3.07 -3.31 1.03
N TYR A 188 4.31 -3.39 0.57
CA TYR A 188 5.43 -2.63 1.11
C TYR A 188 6.49 -2.39 0.02
N PRO A 189 6.43 -1.25 -0.68
CA PRO A 189 7.31 -0.96 -1.82
C PRO A 189 8.79 -0.90 -1.41
N GLY A 190 9.07 -0.43 -0.18
CA GLY A 190 10.42 -0.35 0.36
C GLY A 190 11.17 -1.68 0.39
N MET A 191 10.46 -2.82 0.47
CA MET A 191 11.08 -4.14 0.43
C MET A 191 11.71 -4.43 -0.93
N LEU A 192 10.97 -4.22 -2.02
CA LEU A 192 11.47 -4.43 -3.38
C LEU A 192 12.52 -3.38 -3.77
N ALA A 193 12.34 -2.13 -3.34
CA ALA A 193 13.32 -1.09 -3.60
C ALA A 193 14.68 -1.40 -2.95
N ARG A 194 14.70 -1.88 -1.70
CA ARG A 194 15.93 -2.30 -1.01
C ARG A 194 16.59 -3.53 -1.65
N GLU A 195 15.82 -4.46 -2.16
CA GLU A 195 16.34 -5.62 -2.87
C GLU A 195 17.19 -5.20 -4.08
N LEU A 196 16.77 -4.17 -4.80
CA LEU A 196 17.43 -3.70 -6.02
C LEU A 196 18.50 -2.63 -5.78
N LEU A 197 18.29 -1.75 -4.81
CA LEU A 197 19.12 -0.59 -4.57
C LEU A 197 20.02 -0.70 -3.33
N GLY A 198 19.80 -1.72 -2.46
CA GLY A 198 20.48 -1.79 -1.17
C GLY A 198 20.14 -0.60 -0.29
N ALA A 199 21.14 0.08 0.22
CA ALA A 199 20.99 1.25 1.10
C ALA A 199 20.73 2.57 0.36
N ARG A 200 20.76 2.59 -0.99
CA ARG A 200 20.56 3.81 -1.78
C ARG A 200 19.11 4.27 -1.72
N SER A 201 18.90 5.55 -1.34
CA SER A 201 17.56 6.15 -1.37
C SER A 201 17.27 6.69 -2.78
N TYR A 202 16.04 6.46 -3.29
CA TYR A 202 15.58 6.94 -4.60
C TYR A 202 14.60 8.11 -4.50
N LYS A 203 14.11 8.47 -3.30
CA LYS A 203 13.05 9.45 -3.09
C LYS A 203 13.30 10.38 -1.91
N SER A 204 12.66 11.54 -1.91
CA SER A 204 12.52 12.41 -0.74
C SER A 204 11.37 13.40 -0.92
N ASP A 205 10.56 13.56 0.13
CA ASP A 205 9.55 14.64 0.22
C ASP A 205 10.19 16.01 0.44
N ASP A 206 11.42 16.05 0.99
CA ASP A 206 12.19 17.27 1.17
C ASP A 206 12.92 17.65 -0.13
N LYS A 207 12.54 18.78 -0.71
CA LYS A 207 13.17 19.29 -1.96
C LYS A 207 14.67 19.47 -1.84
N ALA A 208 15.19 19.86 -0.67
CA ALA A 208 16.63 20.03 -0.46
C ALA A 208 17.41 18.70 -0.51
N ARG A 209 16.71 17.58 -0.36
CA ARG A 209 17.27 16.24 -0.41
C ARG A 209 17.01 15.50 -1.73
N GLN A 210 16.44 16.17 -2.73
CA GLN A 210 16.21 15.62 -4.07
C GLN A 210 17.47 15.76 -4.90
N THR A 211 18.45 14.88 -4.68
CA THR A 211 19.80 14.95 -5.27
C THR A 211 19.91 14.17 -6.59
N PRO A 212 20.97 14.42 -7.41
CA PRO A 212 21.25 13.65 -8.61
C PRO A 212 21.41 12.14 -8.34
N GLU A 213 21.98 11.73 -7.20
CA GLU A 213 22.16 10.33 -6.83
C GLU A 213 20.79 9.62 -6.66
N ARG A 214 19.79 10.32 -6.11
CA ARG A 214 18.41 9.80 -6.01
C ARG A 214 17.74 9.71 -7.37
N LEU A 215 18.00 10.63 -8.27
CA LEU A 215 17.53 10.55 -9.66
C LEU A 215 18.14 9.31 -10.36
N ILE A 216 19.44 9.09 -10.19
CA ILE A 216 20.13 7.90 -10.73
C ILE A 216 19.52 6.63 -10.12
N ALA A 217 19.30 6.60 -8.80
CA ALA A 217 18.69 5.45 -8.14
C ALA A 217 17.29 5.15 -8.67
N ARG A 218 16.45 6.17 -8.99
CA ARG A 218 15.15 5.96 -9.64
C ARG A 218 15.30 5.33 -11.02
N LYS A 219 16.24 5.80 -11.83
CA LYS A 219 16.52 5.21 -13.15
C LYS A 219 16.97 3.75 -13.03
N ASP A 220 17.92 3.47 -12.14
CA ASP A 220 18.42 2.11 -11.89
C ASP A 220 17.29 1.18 -11.43
N LEU A 221 16.41 1.68 -10.54
CA LEU A 221 15.25 0.93 -10.06
C LEU A 221 14.30 0.58 -11.20
N ILE A 222 13.93 1.55 -12.03
CA ILE A 222 13.04 1.34 -13.18
C ILE A 222 13.68 0.38 -14.18
N ASP A 223 14.95 0.52 -14.50
CA ASP A 223 15.68 -0.39 -15.39
C ASP A 223 15.66 -1.83 -14.87
N ALA A 224 15.85 -2.01 -13.57
CA ALA A 224 15.80 -3.32 -12.95
C ALA A 224 14.38 -3.93 -12.98
N LEU A 225 13.34 -3.11 -12.77
CA LEU A 225 11.94 -3.55 -12.88
C LEU A 225 11.56 -3.95 -14.32
N GLU A 226 11.97 -3.19 -15.33
CA GLU A 226 11.74 -3.52 -16.74
C GLU A 226 12.46 -4.80 -17.16
N GLN A 227 13.56 -5.14 -16.50
CA GLN A 227 14.30 -6.38 -16.71
C GLN A 227 13.80 -7.56 -15.86
N GLY A 228 12.86 -7.32 -14.93
CA GLY A 228 12.34 -8.35 -14.03
C GLY A 228 13.33 -8.85 -12.99
N ARG A 229 14.22 -7.98 -12.52
CA ARG A 229 15.33 -8.37 -11.61
C ARG A 229 14.90 -8.56 -10.16
N THR A 230 13.65 -8.28 -9.80
CA THR A 230 13.16 -8.61 -8.45
C THR A 230 13.00 -10.13 -8.31
N ARG A 231 13.06 -10.63 -7.06
CA ARG A 231 12.75 -12.03 -6.77
C ARG A 231 11.36 -12.47 -7.23
N LEU A 232 10.47 -11.51 -7.50
CA LEU A 232 9.13 -11.79 -8.02
C LEU A 232 9.15 -12.21 -9.49
N GLY A 233 10.24 -11.94 -10.23
CA GLY A 233 10.46 -12.37 -11.60
C GLY A 233 9.54 -11.73 -12.64
N ILE A 234 8.76 -10.70 -12.23
CA ILE A 234 7.80 -10.02 -13.11
C ILE A 234 8.47 -8.81 -13.76
N ARG A 235 8.40 -8.75 -15.09
CA ARG A 235 8.90 -7.61 -15.85
C ARG A 235 7.85 -6.51 -15.90
N LEU A 236 8.27 -5.27 -15.65
CA LEU A 236 7.45 -4.08 -15.86
C LEU A 236 7.52 -3.65 -17.34
N ARG A 237 6.40 -3.19 -17.89
CA ARG A 237 6.33 -2.55 -19.21
C ARG A 237 5.77 -1.16 -19.09
N LEU A 238 6.55 -0.20 -19.56
CA LEU A 238 6.24 1.23 -19.55
C LEU A 238 6.29 1.78 -20.98
N SER A 239 5.51 2.80 -21.27
CA SER A 239 5.80 3.71 -22.38
C SER A 239 6.95 4.66 -21.99
N HIS A 240 7.60 5.30 -22.99
CA HIS A 240 8.64 6.30 -22.71
C HIS A 240 8.13 7.43 -21.79
N ALA A 241 6.92 7.93 -22.06
CA ALA A 241 6.32 8.98 -21.25
C ALA A 241 6.08 8.54 -19.79
N GLN A 242 5.60 7.31 -19.55
CA GLN A 242 5.44 6.76 -18.20
C GLN A 242 6.78 6.62 -17.48
N ARG A 243 7.80 6.13 -18.20
CA ARG A 243 9.15 6.03 -17.65
C ARG A 243 9.69 7.39 -17.22
N ASP A 244 9.59 8.41 -18.09
CA ASP A 244 10.04 9.77 -17.81
C ASP A 244 9.29 10.38 -16.63
N ASP A 245 7.97 10.14 -16.53
CA ASP A 245 7.12 10.60 -15.45
C ASP A 245 7.52 9.99 -14.10
N LEU A 246 7.77 8.67 -14.05
CA LEU A 246 8.26 7.98 -12.86
C LEU A 246 9.67 8.45 -12.44
N VAL A 247 10.54 8.72 -13.40
CA VAL A 247 11.90 9.26 -13.15
C VAL A 247 11.84 10.68 -12.61
N ALA A 248 10.92 11.50 -13.13
CA ALA A 248 10.76 12.90 -12.73
C ALA A 248 10.14 13.06 -11.35
N ASP A 249 9.35 12.09 -10.89
CA ASP A 249 8.73 12.11 -9.57
C ASP A 249 9.76 11.91 -8.46
N ALA A 250 10.27 13.02 -7.92
CA ALA A 250 11.29 13.01 -6.88
C ALA A 250 10.76 12.61 -5.48
N SER A 251 9.44 12.72 -5.24
CA SER A 251 8.78 12.21 -4.03
C SER A 251 8.76 10.68 -4.02
N GLY A 252 8.69 10.07 -5.21
CA GLY A 252 8.68 8.62 -5.42
C GLY A 252 7.32 7.95 -5.18
N ASP A 253 6.26 8.71 -4.95
CA ASP A 253 4.93 8.19 -4.65
C ASP A 253 4.38 7.36 -5.82
N ARG A 254 4.60 7.82 -7.07
CA ARG A 254 4.22 7.09 -8.28
C ARG A 254 4.97 5.77 -8.43
N LEU A 255 6.27 5.79 -8.11
CA LEU A 255 7.11 4.59 -8.18
C LEU A 255 6.76 3.61 -7.07
N ASP A 256 6.42 4.08 -5.87
CA ASP A 256 5.95 3.23 -4.77
C ASP A 256 4.61 2.56 -5.12
N ALA A 257 3.69 3.28 -5.72
CA ALA A 257 2.45 2.70 -6.23
C ALA A 257 2.73 1.61 -7.29
N VAL A 258 3.70 1.82 -8.20
CA VAL A 258 4.10 0.81 -9.20
C VAL A 258 4.75 -0.42 -8.53
N LEU A 259 5.57 -0.24 -7.50
CA LEU A 259 6.16 -1.34 -6.74
C LEU A 259 5.09 -2.17 -6.01
N CYS A 260 4.10 -1.52 -5.42
CA CYS A 260 2.94 -2.19 -4.85
C CYS A 260 2.14 -2.94 -5.94
N MET A 261 1.93 -2.34 -7.12
CA MET A 261 1.26 -3.03 -8.24
C MET A 261 2.04 -4.27 -8.68
N LEU A 262 3.37 -4.26 -8.62
CA LEU A 262 4.19 -5.45 -8.90
C LEU A 262 3.96 -6.56 -7.86
N GLN A 263 3.81 -6.20 -6.58
CA GLN A 263 3.46 -7.15 -5.51
C GLN A 263 2.05 -7.74 -5.73
N ALA A 264 1.07 -6.92 -6.13
CA ALA A 264 -0.27 -7.39 -6.50
C ALA A 264 -0.23 -8.33 -7.72
N ALA A 265 0.59 -8.02 -8.73
CA ALA A 265 0.78 -8.86 -9.91
C ALA A 265 1.34 -10.24 -9.55
N TRP A 266 2.36 -10.28 -8.69
CA TRP A 266 2.90 -11.53 -8.19
C TRP A 266 1.85 -12.30 -7.41
N ALA A 267 1.16 -11.67 -6.47
CA ALA A 267 0.13 -12.30 -5.65
C ALA A 267 -1.00 -12.91 -6.49
N SER A 268 -1.40 -12.24 -7.58
CA SER A 268 -2.45 -12.73 -8.48
C SER A 268 -2.09 -14.05 -9.18
N THR A 269 -0.80 -14.40 -9.22
CA THR A 269 -0.31 -15.65 -9.80
C THR A 269 -0.08 -16.76 -8.78
N GLN A 270 -0.21 -16.45 -7.48
CA GLN A 270 0.05 -17.40 -6.40
C GLN A 270 -1.25 -17.97 -5.82
N SER A 271 -1.22 -19.25 -5.42
CA SER A 271 -2.31 -19.82 -4.61
C SER A 271 -2.41 -19.06 -3.28
N GLY A 272 -3.63 -18.72 -2.85
CA GLY A 272 -3.86 -17.96 -1.63
C GLY A 272 -3.15 -16.60 -1.60
N HIS A 273 -2.92 -16.00 -2.77
CA HIS A 273 -2.16 -14.75 -2.95
C HIS A 273 -0.71 -14.80 -2.43
N GLY A 274 -0.14 -16.01 -2.25
CA GLY A 274 1.20 -16.18 -1.71
C GLY A 274 1.35 -15.83 -0.23
N LEU A 275 0.24 -15.72 0.49
CA LEU A 275 0.26 -15.54 1.94
C LEU A 275 0.62 -16.85 2.63
N PRO A 276 1.42 -16.82 3.73
CA PRO A 276 1.72 -18.03 4.50
C PRO A 276 0.44 -18.68 5.05
N ALA A 277 0.40 -20.01 5.07
CA ALA A 277 -0.76 -20.76 5.58
C ALA A 277 -1.07 -20.49 7.07
N GLN A 278 -0.07 -20.06 7.83
CA GLN A 278 -0.18 -19.75 9.26
C GLN A 278 -0.04 -18.25 9.52
N THR A 279 -0.63 -17.42 8.67
CA THR A 279 -0.68 -15.97 8.90
C THR A 279 -1.54 -15.67 10.14
N ASP A 280 -1.02 -14.82 11.03
CA ASP A 280 -1.78 -14.38 12.21
C ASP A 280 -2.97 -13.52 11.75
N ALA A 281 -4.18 -13.97 12.11
CA ALA A 281 -5.44 -13.33 11.73
C ALA A 281 -5.69 -11.97 12.41
N LEU A 282 -4.78 -11.49 13.26
CA LEU A 282 -4.82 -10.17 13.89
C LEU A 282 -3.79 -9.20 13.28
N GLU A 283 -2.61 -9.73 12.97
CA GLU A 283 -1.47 -8.94 12.47
C GLU A 283 -1.50 -8.75 10.96
N GLY A 284 -2.03 -9.74 10.23
CA GLY A 284 -1.93 -9.79 8.78
C GLY A 284 -0.51 -10.11 8.29
N TRP A 285 -0.29 -9.95 7.00
CA TRP A 285 0.99 -10.26 6.38
C TRP A 285 1.29 -9.33 5.21
N ILE A 286 2.51 -8.80 5.14
CA ILE A 286 2.99 -8.05 3.98
C ILE A 286 3.17 -9.02 2.80
N VAL A 287 2.39 -8.81 1.74
CA VAL A 287 2.42 -9.68 0.57
C VAL A 287 3.82 -9.75 -0.04
N SER A 288 4.22 -10.93 -0.46
CA SER A 288 5.58 -11.24 -0.95
C SER A 288 6.71 -11.11 0.10
N ALA A 289 6.45 -10.81 1.36
CA ALA A 289 7.47 -10.94 2.39
C ALA A 289 7.86 -12.42 2.58
N PRO A 290 9.15 -12.74 2.77
CA PRO A 290 9.57 -14.11 3.06
C PRO A 290 8.85 -14.63 4.31
N ALA A 291 8.39 -15.88 4.29
CA ALA A 291 7.97 -16.54 5.52
C ALA A 291 9.18 -16.62 6.48
N ALA A 292 8.96 -16.43 7.77
CA ALA A 292 10.00 -16.71 8.77
C ALA A 292 10.36 -18.20 8.66
N MET A 293 11.66 -18.48 8.50
CA MET A 293 12.18 -19.85 8.52
C MET A 293 12.11 -20.42 9.93
#